data_6da5fe7ffc466742f6f7c0711d739c18
#
_entry.id   6da5fe7ffc466742f6f7c0711d739c18
#
_cell.length_a   1.000
_cell.length_b   1.000
_cell.length_c   1.000
_cell.angle_alpha   90.00
_cell.angle_beta   90.00
_cell.angle_gamma   90.00
#
_symmetry.space_group_name_H-M   'P 1'
#
loop_
_entity.id
_entity.type
_entity.pdbx_description
1 polymer ?
#
loop_
_entity_poly.entity_id
_entity_poly.type
_entity_poly.pdbx_seq_one_letter_code
_entity_poly.pdbx_strand_id
1 'polypeptide(L)'
;MPSTPTAEAILAGDRRALAKAITLVESQLPADRDAAQALLTSLLPHTGRSIRVGITGVPGVGKSTFIEAFGQHVIDQGHRLAVLAVDPSSPVAGGSILGDKTRMETLSRSESAFIRPSPAGKALGGVAFKTRESLMLCEAAGFDVVLVETVGVGQSEHQVAGMVDFFLLLMLPGGGDELQGIKKGILELADAIVVNKADGASEALARTTQQHYRGAMSLLSHDGFWEPRVMTCSALHGLGISEVWETITAFAEEAHANGAFEGARAGQNFSWMQQLVDEILRSSLSSHPAVQGALPAIEDAVRSAQQTPLAAAQQILALSREPL
;
A
#
# COMPACT_ATOMS: atom_id res chain seq x y z
N MET A 1 -28.82 6.26 -13.67
CA MET A 1 -27.49 5.71 -13.39
C MET A 1 -26.66 6.78 -12.71
N PRO A 2 -25.87 6.51 -11.67
CA PRO A 2 -24.96 7.51 -11.13
C PRO A 2 -24.00 7.92 -12.26
N SER A 3 -23.83 9.23 -12.47
CA SER A 3 -22.93 9.76 -13.50
C SER A 3 -21.51 9.25 -13.28
N THR A 4 -20.88 8.73 -14.34
CA THR A 4 -19.46 8.37 -14.35
C THR A 4 -18.63 9.58 -13.92
N PRO A 5 -17.63 9.45 -13.02
CA PRO A 5 -16.79 10.57 -12.64
C PRO A 5 -15.99 11.07 -13.84
N THR A 6 -15.88 12.37 -14.01
CA THR A 6 -15.11 12.97 -15.11
C THR A 6 -13.70 13.36 -14.62
N ALA A 7 -12.74 13.39 -15.53
CA ALA A 7 -11.37 13.82 -15.23
C ALA A 7 -11.33 15.25 -14.69
N GLU A 8 -12.11 16.16 -15.29
CA GLU A 8 -12.18 17.58 -14.89
C GLU A 8 -12.64 17.73 -13.43
N ALA A 9 -13.64 16.95 -13.00
CA ALA A 9 -14.11 16.99 -11.62
C ALA A 9 -13.04 16.51 -10.63
N ILE A 10 -12.28 15.47 -11.00
CA ILE A 10 -11.17 14.96 -10.18
C ILE A 10 -10.06 16.01 -10.10
N LEU A 11 -9.65 16.58 -11.23
CA LEU A 11 -8.63 17.63 -11.29
C LEU A 11 -9.03 18.90 -10.54
N ALA A 12 -10.32 19.18 -10.45
CA ALA A 12 -10.86 20.26 -9.62
C ALA A 12 -10.88 19.93 -8.12
N GLY A 13 -10.45 18.73 -7.72
CA GLY A 13 -10.41 18.28 -6.31
C GLY A 13 -11.78 17.89 -5.73
N ASP A 14 -12.79 17.58 -6.57
CA ASP A 14 -14.10 17.14 -6.09
C ASP A 14 -13.97 15.76 -5.39
N ARG A 15 -14.14 15.77 -4.07
CA ARG A 15 -14.03 14.56 -3.22
C ARG A 15 -15.06 13.49 -3.54
N ARG A 16 -16.25 13.90 -4.04
CA ARG A 16 -17.30 12.93 -4.43
C ARG A 16 -16.94 12.26 -5.76
N ALA A 17 -16.40 13.03 -6.71
CA ALA A 17 -15.89 12.50 -7.96
C ALA A 17 -14.72 11.53 -7.70
N LEU A 18 -13.77 11.90 -6.83
CA LEU A 18 -12.67 11.04 -6.42
C LEU A 18 -13.18 9.73 -5.78
N ALA A 19 -14.11 9.81 -4.82
CA ALA A 19 -14.66 8.62 -4.17
C ALA A 19 -15.36 7.68 -5.16
N LYS A 20 -16.10 8.23 -6.14
CA LYS A 20 -16.72 7.46 -7.22
C LYS A 20 -15.68 6.84 -8.16
N ALA A 21 -14.62 7.58 -8.50
CA ALA A 21 -13.54 7.10 -9.35
C ALA A 21 -12.80 5.94 -8.69
N ILE A 22 -12.51 6.03 -7.38
CA ILE A 22 -11.94 4.92 -6.63
C ILE A 22 -12.87 3.70 -6.64
N THR A 23 -14.18 3.90 -6.45
CA THR A 23 -15.16 2.80 -6.54
C THR A 23 -15.19 2.17 -7.94
N LEU A 24 -15.04 2.99 -8.99
CA LEU A 24 -14.98 2.52 -10.37
C LEU A 24 -13.74 1.64 -10.62
N VAL A 25 -12.54 2.07 -10.18
CA VAL A 25 -11.32 1.27 -10.33
C VAL A 25 -11.32 0.01 -9.47
N GLU A 26 -12.03 0.01 -8.32
CA GLU A 26 -12.23 -1.15 -7.45
C GLU A 26 -13.23 -2.16 -8.02
N SER A 27 -14.07 -1.77 -8.99
CA SER A 27 -15.10 -2.63 -9.58
C SER A 27 -14.51 -3.85 -10.29
N GLN A 28 -15.24 -4.97 -10.25
CA GLN A 28 -14.91 -6.21 -10.95
C GLN A 28 -15.69 -6.37 -12.26
N LEU A 29 -16.63 -5.48 -12.55
CA LEU A 29 -17.44 -5.53 -13.75
C LEU A 29 -16.60 -5.20 -14.99
N PRO A 30 -16.66 -6.00 -16.08
CA PRO A 30 -15.88 -5.73 -17.29
C PRO A 30 -16.12 -4.33 -17.87
N ALA A 31 -17.35 -3.86 -17.93
CA ALA A 31 -17.69 -2.53 -18.45
C ALA A 31 -17.06 -1.39 -17.62
N ASP A 32 -16.90 -1.57 -16.31
CA ASP A 32 -16.27 -0.59 -15.43
C ASP A 32 -14.75 -0.55 -15.62
N ARG A 33 -14.12 -1.67 -16.02
CA ARG A 33 -12.66 -1.73 -16.26
C ARG A 33 -12.24 -0.81 -17.41
N ASP A 34 -12.96 -0.85 -18.53
CA ASP A 34 -12.67 0.00 -19.69
C ASP A 34 -12.84 1.48 -19.34
N ALA A 35 -13.92 1.81 -18.62
CA ALA A 35 -14.17 3.16 -18.15
C ALA A 35 -13.11 3.64 -17.14
N ALA A 36 -12.68 2.75 -16.22
CA ALA A 36 -11.61 3.04 -15.27
C ALA A 36 -10.27 3.32 -15.97
N GLN A 37 -9.89 2.48 -16.95
CA GLN A 37 -8.64 2.65 -17.69
C GLN A 37 -8.64 3.90 -18.56
N ALA A 38 -9.77 4.23 -19.21
CA ALA A 38 -9.91 5.47 -19.96
C ALA A 38 -9.73 6.71 -19.05
N LEU A 39 -10.35 6.67 -17.84
CA LEU A 39 -10.22 7.72 -16.85
C LEU A 39 -8.77 7.87 -16.35
N LEU A 40 -8.13 6.76 -15.93
CA LEU A 40 -6.74 6.75 -15.45
C LEU A 40 -5.78 7.25 -16.53
N THR A 41 -5.96 6.83 -17.78
CA THR A 41 -5.14 7.29 -18.91
C THR A 41 -5.24 8.81 -19.10
N SER A 42 -6.44 9.36 -18.98
CA SER A 42 -6.66 10.82 -19.10
C SER A 42 -6.03 11.62 -17.95
N LEU A 43 -5.93 11.01 -16.75
CA LEU A 43 -5.37 11.62 -15.54
C LEU A 43 -3.86 11.43 -15.42
N LEU A 44 -3.25 10.51 -16.16
CA LEU A 44 -1.83 10.16 -16.06
C LEU A 44 -0.87 11.38 -16.10
N PRO A 45 -1.07 12.40 -16.96
CA PRO A 45 -0.20 13.60 -16.98
C PRO A 45 -0.24 14.43 -15.70
N HIS A 46 -1.22 14.19 -14.83
CA HIS A 46 -1.46 14.93 -13.59
C HIS A 46 -1.07 14.15 -12.34
N THR A 47 -0.41 12.99 -12.50
CA THR A 47 0.06 12.13 -11.41
C THR A 47 1.57 12.28 -11.19
N GLY A 48 2.09 11.62 -10.15
CA GLY A 48 3.54 11.49 -9.95
C GLY A 48 4.18 12.62 -9.14
N ARG A 49 3.42 13.58 -8.61
CA ARG A 49 3.94 14.74 -7.89
C ARG A 49 3.85 14.65 -6.36
N SER A 50 3.17 13.63 -5.83
CA SER A 50 3.04 13.41 -4.39
C SER A 50 4.25 12.70 -3.82
N ILE A 51 4.43 12.77 -2.49
CA ILE A 51 5.21 11.79 -1.74
C ILE A 51 4.27 10.68 -1.25
N ARG A 52 4.61 9.42 -1.55
CA ARG A 52 3.86 8.23 -1.12
C ARG A 52 4.59 7.61 0.06
N VAL A 53 3.92 7.52 1.20
CA VAL A 53 4.50 6.97 2.43
C VAL A 53 3.75 5.72 2.84
N GLY A 54 4.43 4.58 2.83
CA GLY A 54 3.92 3.33 3.37
C GLY A 54 4.08 3.28 4.88
N ILE A 55 3.02 2.93 5.60
CA ILE A 55 3.05 2.80 7.06
C ILE A 55 2.67 1.39 7.45
N THR A 56 3.59 0.70 8.12
CA THR A 56 3.36 -0.63 8.67
C THR A 56 3.78 -0.69 10.15
N GLY A 57 3.50 -1.80 10.80
CA GLY A 57 3.89 -2.02 12.19
C GLY A 57 3.03 -3.08 12.86
N VAL A 58 3.52 -3.60 13.98
CA VAL A 58 2.86 -4.65 14.74
C VAL A 58 1.44 -4.26 15.20
N PRO A 59 0.54 -5.23 15.40
CA PRO A 59 -0.78 -4.96 15.99
C PRO A 59 -0.64 -4.23 17.33
N GLY A 60 -1.48 -3.22 17.55
CA GLY A 60 -1.45 -2.46 18.80
C GLY A 60 -0.35 -1.39 18.91
N VAL A 61 0.52 -1.21 17.90
CA VAL A 61 1.57 -0.18 17.90
C VAL A 61 1.01 1.25 17.89
N GLY A 62 -0.27 1.42 17.50
CA GLY A 62 -0.93 2.73 17.43
C GLY A 62 -0.85 3.38 16.06
N LYS A 63 -0.88 2.59 14.96
CA LYS A 63 -0.85 3.11 13.58
C LYS A 63 -1.88 4.21 13.33
N SER A 64 -3.14 3.96 13.63
CA SER A 64 -4.21 4.94 13.39
C SER A 64 -4.05 6.22 14.22
N THR A 65 -3.56 6.12 15.48
CA THR A 65 -3.22 7.28 16.30
C THR A 65 -2.04 8.06 15.72
N PHE A 66 -1.04 7.34 15.20
CA PHE A 66 0.10 7.95 14.53
C PHE A 66 -0.34 8.67 13.25
N ILE A 67 -1.16 8.03 12.41
CA ILE A 67 -1.67 8.63 11.16
C ILE A 67 -2.51 9.88 11.46
N GLU A 68 -3.30 9.86 12.53
CA GLU A 68 -4.08 11.04 12.97
C GLU A 68 -3.15 12.20 13.35
N ALA A 69 -2.18 11.97 14.24
CA ALA A 69 -1.26 13.01 14.70
C ALA A 69 -0.32 13.50 13.57
N PHE A 70 0.23 12.57 12.80
CA PHE A 70 1.11 12.86 11.67
C PHE A 70 0.35 13.60 10.56
N GLY A 71 -0.84 13.12 10.22
CA GLY A 71 -1.66 13.73 9.18
C GLY A 71 -2.11 15.14 9.54
N GLN A 72 -2.46 15.40 10.80
CA GLN A 72 -2.78 16.75 11.25
C GLN A 72 -1.55 17.67 11.14
N HIS A 73 -0.38 17.20 11.56
CA HIS A 73 0.87 17.96 11.42
C HIS A 73 1.16 18.31 9.95
N VAL A 74 1.02 17.35 9.04
CA VAL A 74 1.24 17.57 7.59
C VAL A 74 0.26 18.59 7.01
N ILE A 75 -1.02 18.53 7.41
CA ILE A 75 -2.04 19.50 7.00
C ILE A 75 -1.74 20.89 7.55
N ASP A 76 -1.28 21.00 8.80
CA ASP A 76 -0.89 22.27 9.43
C ASP A 76 0.31 22.93 8.74
N GLN A 77 1.14 22.13 8.04
CA GLN A 77 2.21 22.62 7.14
C GLN A 77 1.69 23.04 5.75
N GLY A 78 0.38 22.97 5.49
CA GLY A 78 -0.26 23.41 4.24
C GLY A 78 -0.42 22.34 3.18
N HIS A 79 -0.13 21.08 3.48
CA HIS A 79 -0.27 19.96 2.55
C HIS A 79 -1.69 19.39 2.49
N ARG A 80 -1.99 18.68 1.41
CA ARG A 80 -3.21 17.90 1.23
C ARG A 80 -2.90 16.42 1.34
N LEU A 81 -3.57 15.75 2.27
CA LEU A 81 -3.28 14.37 2.65
C LEU A 81 -4.36 13.39 2.17
N ALA A 82 -3.95 12.30 1.50
CA ALA A 82 -4.80 11.13 1.31
C ALA A 82 -4.30 9.96 2.17
N VAL A 83 -5.22 9.19 2.75
CA VAL A 83 -4.93 7.95 3.50
C VAL A 83 -5.66 6.79 2.85
N LEU A 84 -4.91 5.80 2.38
CA LEU A 84 -5.42 4.58 1.77
C LEU A 84 -5.06 3.39 2.67
N ALA A 85 -6.06 2.69 3.19
CA ALA A 85 -5.82 1.46 3.94
C ALA A 85 -5.75 0.26 3.00
N VAL A 86 -4.81 -0.67 3.24
CA VAL A 86 -4.63 -1.93 2.49
C VAL A 86 -4.84 -3.09 3.43
N ASP A 87 -5.94 -3.82 3.27
CA ASP A 87 -6.22 -5.06 3.99
C ASP A 87 -6.33 -6.24 3.01
N PRO A 88 -5.26 -7.02 2.82
CA PRO A 88 -5.30 -8.20 1.97
C PRO A 88 -6.03 -9.40 2.60
N SER A 89 -6.34 -9.35 3.89
CA SER A 89 -6.82 -10.50 4.67
C SER A 89 -8.34 -10.57 4.86
N SER A 90 -9.12 -9.56 4.45
CA SER A 90 -10.57 -9.49 4.72
C SER A 90 -11.44 -10.01 3.56
N PRO A 91 -11.66 -11.35 3.43
CA PRO A 91 -12.66 -11.87 2.49
C PRO A 91 -14.10 -11.77 3.01
N VAL A 92 -14.28 -11.51 4.31
CA VAL A 92 -15.60 -11.55 4.95
C VAL A 92 -15.57 -10.62 6.17
N ALA A 93 -15.95 -9.37 6.04
CA ALA A 93 -16.68 -8.64 7.08
C ALA A 93 -16.79 -7.15 6.75
N GLY A 94 -18.00 -6.66 6.52
CA GLY A 94 -18.32 -5.23 6.48
C GLY A 94 -18.11 -4.50 7.82
N GLY A 95 -17.16 -4.95 8.65
CA GLY A 95 -16.87 -4.42 9.99
C GLY A 95 -15.69 -3.45 10.07
N SER A 96 -14.75 -3.47 9.13
CA SER A 96 -13.55 -2.62 9.15
C SER A 96 -13.84 -1.17 8.73
N ILE A 97 -14.79 -0.95 7.82
CA ILE A 97 -15.04 0.36 7.19
C ILE A 97 -15.44 1.45 8.19
N LEU A 98 -16.15 1.09 9.27
CA LEU A 98 -16.57 2.05 10.31
C LEU A 98 -15.47 2.25 11.37
N GLY A 99 -14.66 1.22 11.66
CA GLY A 99 -13.63 1.27 12.70
C GLY A 99 -12.47 2.23 12.39
N ASP A 100 -12.04 2.33 11.13
CA ASP A 100 -10.89 3.16 10.76
C ASP A 100 -11.25 4.66 10.69
N LYS A 101 -12.43 5.00 10.18
CA LYS A 101 -12.91 6.39 10.21
C LYS A 101 -13.19 6.92 11.61
N THR A 102 -13.64 6.07 12.55
CA THR A 102 -13.88 6.47 13.93
C THR A 102 -12.60 6.65 14.74
N ARG A 103 -11.47 6.10 14.27
CA ARG A 103 -10.15 6.25 14.90
C ARG A 103 -9.36 7.46 14.41
N MET A 104 -9.78 8.09 13.31
CA MET A 104 -9.17 9.28 12.70
C MET A 104 -10.21 10.40 12.62
N GLU A 105 -10.73 10.82 13.78
CA GLU A 105 -11.89 11.75 13.84
C GLU A 105 -11.56 13.12 13.28
N THR A 106 -10.42 13.70 13.63
CA THR A 106 -10.02 15.04 13.21
C THR A 106 -9.72 15.07 11.71
N LEU A 107 -8.91 14.13 11.22
CA LEU A 107 -8.60 14.01 9.80
C LEU A 107 -9.85 13.76 8.95
N SER A 108 -10.79 12.95 9.43
CA SER A 108 -12.01 12.64 8.68
C SER A 108 -12.90 13.86 8.43
N ARG A 109 -12.78 14.89 9.26
CA ARG A 109 -13.53 16.17 9.17
C ARG A 109 -12.78 17.24 8.38
N SER A 110 -11.47 17.08 8.17
CA SER A 110 -10.66 18.05 7.44
C SER A 110 -10.98 18.05 5.95
N GLU A 111 -11.08 19.23 5.36
CA GLU A 111 -11.22 19.39 3.90
C GLU A 111 -9.91 19.07 3.17
N SER A 112 -8.77 19.23 3.83
CA SER A 112 -7.45 18.90 3.30
C SER A 112 -7.10 17.42 3.43
N ALA A 113 -7.97 16.57 4.04
CA ALA A 113 -7.75 15.13 4.16
C ALA A 113 -8.79 14.32 3.37
N PHE A 114 -8.35 13.20 2.80
CA PHE A 114 -9.20 12.20 2.19
C PHE A 114 -8.84 10.82 2.74
N ILE A 115 -9.80 10.12 3.35
CA ILE A 115 -9.57 8.80 3.94
C ILE A 115 -10.40 7.77 3.17
N ARG A 116 -9.73 6.77 2.59
CA ARG A 116 -10.34 5.63 1.91
C ARG A 116 -9.99 4.34 2.66
N PRO A 117 -10.94 3.71 3.35
CA PRO A 117 -10.77 2.36 3.90
C PRO A 117 -10.55 1.34 2.79
N SER A 118 -9.86 0.24 3.12
CA SER A 118 -9.65 -0.87 2.17
C SER A 118 -10.99 -1.42 1.63
N PRO A 119 -11.07 -1.71 0.33
CA PRO A 119 -12.26 -2.34 -0.22
C PRO A 119 -12.44 -3.74 0.38
N ALA A 120 -13.68 -4.08 0.74
CA ALA A 120 -14.02 -5.44 1.13
C ALA A 120 -14.17 -6.31 -0.14
N GLY A 121 -13.40 -7.39 -0.25
CA GLY A 121 -13.61 -8.38 -1.30
C GLY A 121 -12.34 -8.93 -1.96
N LYS A 122 -12.48 -10.08 -2.62
CA LYS A 122 -11.46 -10.69 -3.48
C LYS A 122 -11.44 -9.96 -4.83
N ALA A 123 -10.66 -8.89 -4.96
CA ALA A 123 -10.45 -8.28 -6.26
C ALA A 123 -9.53 -9.15 -7.13
N LEU A 124 -9.83 -9.26 -8.43
CA LEU A 124 -8.91 -9.82 -9.40
C LEU A 124 -7.63 -8.96 -9.40
N GLY A 125 -6.46 -9.58 -9.21
CA GLY A 125 -5.20 -8.86 -9.07
C GLY A 125 -4.86 -8.42 -7.64
N GLY A 126 -5.74 -8.68 -6.66
CA GLY A 126 -5.51 -8.35 -5.25
C GLY A 126 -5.75 -6.88 -4.90
N VAL A 127 -5.79 -6.59 -3.59
CA VAL A 127 -6.02 -5.24 -3.04
C VAL A 127 -4.90 -4.27 -3.45
N ALA A 128 -3.66 -4.76 -3.59
CA ALA A 128 -2.50 -3.94 -3.94
C ALA A 128 -2.61 -3.29 -5.33
N PHE A 129 -3.19 -3.97 -6.33
CA PHE A 129 -3.39 -3.38 -7.66
C PHE A 129 -4.34 -2.21 -7.63
N LYS A 130 -5.48 -2.38 -6.94
CA LYS A 130 -6.49 -1.33 -6.79
C LYS A 130 -5.99 -0.15 -5.97
N THR A 131 -5.09 -0.40 -5.03
CA THR A 131 -4.43 0.66 -4.25
C THR A 131 -3.53 1.52 -5.15
N ARG A 132 -2.77 0.93 -6.08
CA ARG A 132 -1.94 1.71 -7.02
C ARG A 132 -2.78 2.62 -7.93
N GLU A 133 -3.89 2.12 -8.47
CA GLU A 133 -4.83 2.93 -9.25
C GLU A 133 -5.45 4.04 -8.39
N SER A 134 -5.78 3.75 -7.13
CA SER A 134 -6.31 4.74 -6.18
C SER A 134 -5.28 5.82 -5.80
N LEU A 135 -3.98 5.45 -5.68
CA LEU A 135 -2.88 6.41 -5.52
C LEU A 135 -2.86 7.43 -6.67
N MET A 136 -2.91 6.96 -7.92
CA MET A 136 -2.92 7.85 -9.10
C MET A 136 -4.13 8.81 -9.08
N LEU A 137 -5.31 8.33 -8.68
CA LEU A 137 -6.50 9.17 -8.56
C LEU A 137 -6.36 10.23 -7.46
N CYS A 138 -5.76 9.91 -6.31
CA CYS A 138 -5.49 10.86 -5.24
C CYS A 138 -4.49 11.93 -5.69
N GLU A 139 -3.41 11.53 -6.37
CA GLU A 139 -2.42 12.47 -6.93
C GLU A 139 -3.06 13.44 -7.94
N ALA A 140 -3.86 12.91 -8.88
CA ALA A 140 -4.57 13.72 -9.86
C ALA A 140 -5.58 14.68 -9.21
N ALA A 141 -6.18 14.31 -8.08
CA ALA A 141 -7.06 15.17 -7.29
C ALA A 141 -6.31 16.23 -6.46
N GLY A 142 -4.97 16.29 -6.57
CA GLY A 142 -4.12 17.29 -5.94
C GLY A 142 -3.76 17.00 -4.49
N PHE A 143 -3.78 15.72 -4.05
CA PHE A 143 -3.17 15.31 -2.79
C PHE A 143 -1.67 15.12 -3.00
N ASP A 144 -0.87 15.90 -2.28
CA ASP A 144 0.59 15.93 -2.40
C ASP A 144 1.30 15.03 -1.39
N VAL A 145 0.58 14.53 -0.38
CA VAL A 145 1.03 13.47 0.52
C VAL A 145 0.02 12.33 0.51
N VAL A 146 0.46 11.11 0.20
CA VAL A 146 -0.41 9.93 0.19
C VAL A 146 0.14 8.86 1.12
N LEU A 147 -0.58 8.58 2.21
CA LEU A 147 -0.25 7.51 3.14
C LEU A 147 -0.92 6.20 2.70
N VAL A 148 -0.15 5.12 2.73
CA VAL A 148 -0.64 3.76 2.49
C VAL A 148 -0.44 2.95 3.76
N GLU A 149 -1.53 2.69 4.50
CA GLU A 149 -1.51 1.92 5.75
C GLU A 149 -1.73 0.43 5.48
N THR A 150 -0.86 -0.43 6.02
CA THR A 150 -1.11 -1.87 6.04
C THR A 150 -1.90 -2.26 7.29
N VAL A 151 -2.85 -3.18 7.13
CA VAL A 151 -3.62 -3.77 8.25
C VAL A 151 -2.90 -5.03 8.73
N GLY A 152 -2.10 -4.86 9.80
CA GLY A 152 -1.37 -5.96 10.45
C GLY A 152 -0.03 -6.31 9.78
N VAL A 153 0.69 -7.27 10.36
CA VAL A 153 1.92 -7.85 9.82
C VAL A 153 1.58 -9.12 9.03
N GLY A 154 1.95 -9.18 7.76
CA GLY A 154 1.66 -10.29 6.86
C GLY A 154 2.50 -10.18 5.59
N GLN A 155 1.96 -10.60 4.44
CA GLN A 155 2.65 -10.51 3.14
C GLN A 155 2.40 -9.20 2.39
N SER A 156 1.63 -8.27 2.97
CA SER A 156 1.27 -6.99 2.35
C SER A 156 2.38 -5.94 2.40
N GLU A 157 3.35 -6.08 3.30
CA GLU A 157 4.43 -5.10 3.49
C GLU A 157 5.29 -4.96 2.24
N HIS A 158 5.70 -6.08 1.62
CA HIS A 158 6.46 -6.06 0.37
C HIS A 158 5.68 -5.43 -0.79
N GLN A 159 4.36 -5.68 -0.83
CA GLN A 159 3.51 -5.10 -1.85
C GLN A 159 3.37 -3.58 -1.67
N VAL A 160 3.21 -3.13 -0.42
CA VAL A 160 3.13 -1.69 -0.09
C VAL A 160 4.48 -1.02 -0.33
N ALA A 161 5.60 -1.59 0.12
CA ALA A 161 6.93 -1.06 -0.15
C ALA A 161 7.18 -0.88 -1.67
N GLY A 162 6.69 -1.83 -2.49
CA GLY A 162 6.80 -1.75 -3.96
C GLY A 162 5.92 -0.69 -4.63
N MET A 163 5.11 0.10 -3.91
CA MET A 163 4.23 1.14 -4.49
C MET A 163 4.37 2.51 -3.83
N VAL A 164 5.22 2.64 -2.82
CA VAL A 164 5.48 3.89 -2.09
C VAL A 164 6.91 4.37 -2.33
N ASP A 165 7.18 5.62 -1.99
CA ASP A 165 8.51 6.22 -2.12
C ASP A 165 9.31 6.06 -0.83
N PHE A 166 8.62 6.16 0.32
CA PHE A 166 9.18 6.04 1.65
C PHE A 166 8.42 5.00 2.47
N PHE A 167 9.11 4.06 3.11
CA PHE A 167 8.50 2.99 3.89
C PHE A 167 8.81 3.13 5.38
N LEU A 168 7.80 3.46 6.17
CA LEU A 168 7.88 3.71 7.61
C LEU A 168 7.42 2.50 8.41
N LEU A 169 8.30 1.99 9.28
CA LEU A 169 8.01 0.89 10.20
C LEU A 169 7.78 1.42 11.62
N LEU A 170 6.57 1.24 12.14
CA LEU A 170 6.24 1.58 13.53
C LEU A 170 6.48 0.40 14.47
N MET A 171 7.16 0.66 15.58
CA MET A 171 7.53 -0.33 16.59
C MET A 171 7.07 0.06 17.98
N LEU A 172 6.92 -0.92 18.87
CA LEU A 172 6.62 -0.73 20.30
C LEU A 172 7.91 -0.64 21.13
N PRO A 173 7.89 0.11 22.25
CA PRO A 173 8.93 0.01 23.27
C PRO A 173 9.01 -1.42 23.81
N GLY A 174 10.21 -1.94 24.05
CA GLY A 174 10.40 -3.32 24.55
C GLY A 174 10.31 -4.42 23.50
N GLY A 175 10.06 -4.08 22.22
CA GLY A 175 9.97 -5.07 21.13
C GLY A 175 11.29 -5.78 20.78
N GLY A 176 12.31 -5.74 21.64
CA GLY A 176 13.59 -6.43 21.42
C GLY A 176 13.47 -7.95 21.36
N ASP A 177 12.58 -8.55 22.13
CA ASP A 177 12.29 -10.00 22.08
C ASP A 177 11.43 -10.37 20.86
N GLU A 178 10.63 -9.41 20.34
CA GLU A 178 9.89 -9.54 19.10
C GLU A 178 10.77 -9.41 17.85
N LEU A 179 12.05 -8.95 17.97
CA LEU A 179 13.03 -9.01 16.87
C LEU A 179 13.15 -10.43 16.29
N GLN A 180 12.91 -11.48 17.08
CA GLN A 180 12.86 -12.86 16.60
C GLN A 180 11.56 -13.16 15.79
N GLY A 181 10.49 -12.39 15.99
CA GLY A 181 9.23 -12.50 15.26
C GLY A 181 9.11 -11.56 14.06
N ILE A 182 9.89 -10.48 14.02
CA ILE A 182 9.93 -9.58 12.86
C ILE A 182 10.80 -10.23 11.80
N LYS A 183 10.18 -10.57 10.69
CA LYS A 183 10.89 -11.13 9.54
C LYS A 183 11.98 -10.13 9.10
N LYS A 184 13.24 -10.55 9.08
CA LYS A 184 14.40 -9.75 8.64
C LYS A 184 14.11 -8.93 7.38
N GLY A 185 13.33 -9.48 6.44
CA GLY A 185 12.94 -8.80 5.22
C GLY A 185 12.12 -7.51 5.38
N ILE A 186 11.42 -7.28 6.50
CA ILE A 186 10.68 -6.02 6.72
C ILE A 186 11.65 -4.90 7.12
N LEU A 187 12.68 -5.21 7.91
CA LEU A 187 13.71 -4.24 8.28
C LEU A 187 14.50 -3.78 7.07
N GLU A 188 14.75 -4.67 6.11
CA GLU A 188 15.44 -4.37 4.84
C GLU A 188 14.65 -3.43 3.92
N LEU A 189 13.33 -3.35 4.10
CA LEU A 189 12.45 -2.47 3.32
C LEU A 189 12.28 -1.08 3.96
N ALA A 190 12.63 -0.92 5.24
CA ALA A 190 12.30 0.28 5.99
C ALA A 190 13.29 1.42 5.71
N ASP A 191 12.78 2.56 5.24
CA ASP A 191 13.53 3.81 5.12
C ASP A 191 13.62 4.55 6.46
N ALA A 192 12.68 4.28 7.37
CA ALA A 192 12.77 4.68 8.78
C ALA A 192 12.02 3.72 9.70
N ILE A 193 12.52 3.61 10.94
CA ILE A 193 11.88 2.91 12.04
C ILE A 193 11.52 3.92 13.11
N VAL A 194 10.27 3.92 13.55
CA VAL A 194 9.77 4.81 14.60
C VAL A 194 9.25 4.00 15.77
N VAL A 195 9.90 4.09 16.92
CA VAL A 195 9.43 3.50 18.15
C VAL A 195 8.37 4.43 18.74
N ASN A 196 7.10 4.05 18.57
CA ASN A 196 5.95 4.82 19.06
C ASN A 196 5.68 4.55 20.55
N LYS A 197 4.79 5.33 21.15
CA LYS A 197 4.47 5.31 22.60
C LYS A 197 5.69 5.57 23.49
N ALA A 198 6.58 6.44 23.03
CA ALA A 198 7.76 6.89 23.76
C ALA A 198 7.40 8.01 24.73
N ASP A 199 6.50 7.72 25.68
CA ASP A 199 6.01 8.67 26.67
C ASP A 199 5.88 8.04 28.06
N GLY A 200 5.83 8.87 29.09
CA GLY A 200 5.65 8.45 30.47
C GLY A 200 6.63 7.35 30.91
N ALA A 201 6.10 6.25 31.46
CA ALA A 201 6.93 5.13 31.93
C ALA A 201 7.62 4.36 30.80
N SER A 202 7.20 4.52 29.56
CA SER A 202 7.76 3.80 28.40
C SER A 202 8.95 4.53 27.74
N GLU A 203 9.26 5.78 28.12
CA GLU A 203 10.28 6.58 27.46
C GLU A 203 11.68 5.94 27.50
N ALA A 204 12.11 5.48 28.68
CA ALA A 204 13.42 4.84 28.84
C ALA A 204 13.52 3.56 28.00
N LEU A 205 12.46 2.76 27.99
CA LEU A 205 12.38 1.53 27.19
C LEU A 205 12.37 1.80 25.69
N ALA A 206 11.69 2.88 25.25
CA ALA A 206 11.68 3.31 23.86
C ALA A 206 13.09 3.73 23.38
N ARG A 207 13.85 4.44 24.21
CA ARG A 207 15.24 4.80 23.91
C ARG A 207 16.15 3.59 23.79
N THR A 208 16.00 2.60 24.68
CA THR A 208 16.74 1.32 24.59
C THR A 208 16.38 0.58 23.31
N THR A 209 15.10 0.49 22.99
CA THR A 209 14.61 -0.14 21.76
C THR A 209 15.12 0.57 20.50
N GLN A 210 15.17 1.91 20.51
CA GLN A 210 15.76 2.69 19.44
C GLN A 210 17.23 2.33 19.21
N GLN A 211 18.04 2.19 20.27
CA GLN A 211 19.44 1.81 20.17
C GLN A 211 19.61 0.40 19.60
N HIS A 212 18.77 -0.56 20.00
CA HIS A 212 18.77 -1.91 19.44
C HIS A 212 18.49 -1.91 17.93
N TYR A 213 17.48 -1.17 17.48
CA TYR A 213 17.18 -1.06 16.04
C TYR A 213 18.27 -0.33 15.27
N ARG A 214 18.90 0.71 15.84
CA ARG A 214 20.07 1.36 15.22
C ARG A 214 21.21 0.37 15.02
N GLY A 215 21.50 -0.45 16.03
CA GLY A 215 22.52 -1.51 15.93
C GLY A 215 22.14 -2.58 14.89
N ALA A 216 20.87 -2.97 14.81
CA ALA A 216 20.41 -3.94 13.80
C ALA A 216 20.50 -3.36 12.37
N MET A 217 20.08 -2.09 12.17
CA MET A 217 20.12 -1.42 10.87
C MET A 217 21.56 -1.22 10.36
N SER A 218 22.52 -0.94 11.26
CA SER A 218 23.94 -0.80 10.88
C SER A 218 24.60 -2.10 10.40
N LEU A 219 23.96 -3.26 10.65
CA LEU A 219 24.41 -4.57 10.17
C LEU A 219 23.79 -4.95 8.80
N LEU A 220 22.79 -4.20 8.37
CA LEU A 220 22.15 -4.39 7.06
C LEU A 220 22.90 -3.55 6.03
N SER A 221 23.21 -4.14 4.88
CA SER A 221 23.80 -3.39 3.76
C SER A 221 22.70 -2.54 3.12
N HIS A 222 22.91 -1.24 3.10
CA HIS A 222 22.06 -0.30 2.36
C HIS A 222 22.86 0.20 1.15
N ASP A 223 22.62 -0.39 -0.02
CA ASP A 223 23.31 -0.02 -1.27
C ASP A 223 22.70 1.24 -1.94
N GLY A 224 21.84 1.96 -1.23
CA GLY A 224 21.11 3.13 -1.72
C GLY A 224 21.75 4.46 -1.33
N PHE A 225 21.15 5.55 -1.81
CA PHE A 225 21.52 6.93 -1.47
C PHE A 225 21.10 7.31 -0.05
N TRP A 226 20.16 6.59 0.56
CA TRP A 226 19.53 6.90 1.84
C TRP A 226 19.97 5.93 2.94
N GLU A 227 20.37 6.48 4.09
CA GLU A 227 20.62 5.70 5.30
C GLU A 227 19.36 5.70 6.19
N PRO A 228 18.76 4.52 6.45
CA PRO A 228 17.52 4.43 7.23
C PRO A 228 17.68 5.01 8.64
N ARG A 229 16.71 5.82 9.07
CA ARG A 229 16.74 6.48 10.38
C ARG A 229 15.91 5.74 11.41
N VAL A 230 16.38 5.73 12.67
CA VAL A 230 15.66 5.16 13.80
C VAL A 230 15.31 6.24 14.80
N MET A 231 14.02 6.50 15.00
CA MET A 231 13.48 7.59 15.81
C MET A 231 12.54 7.07 16.90
N THR A 232 12.18 7.93 17.84
CA THR A 232 11.12 7.67 18.82
C THR A 232 10.03 8.72 18.66
N CYS A 233 8.77 8.35 18.91
CA CYS A 233 7.68 9.30 18.96
C CYS A 233 6.62 8.92 20.02
N SER A 234 5.82 9.88 20.42
CA SER A 234 4.54 9.65 21.08
C SER A 234 3.43 10.24 20.22
N ALA A 235 2.78 9.40 19.45
CA ALA A 235 1.66 9.82 18.61
C ALA A 235 0.49 10.41 19.44
N LEU A 236 0.31 9.91 20.68
CA LEU A 236 -0.73 10.39 21.59
C LEU A 236 -0.50 11.84 22.03
N HIS A 237 0.76 12.22 22.24
CA HIS A 237 1.15 13.55 22.73
C HIS A 237 1.76 14.45 21.64
N GLY A 238 1.82 14.00 20.39
CA GLY A 238 2.39 14.74 19.27
C GLY A 238 3.91 14.91 19.32
N LEU A 239 4.60 14.18 20.22
CA LEU A 239 6.06 14.31 20.39
C LEU A 239 6.78 13.50 19.30
N GLY A 240 7.82 14.07 18.69
CA GLY A 240 8.62 13.42 17.65
C GLY A 240 7.93 13.32 16.29
N ILE A 241 6.73 13.85 16.10
CA ILE A 241 6.00 13.81 14.83
C ILE A 241 6.65 14.73 13.78
N SER A 242 7.10 15.92 14.18
CA SER A 242 7.81 16.83 13.27
C SER A 242 9.11 16.22 12.74
N GLU A 243 9.88 15.55 13.59
CA GLU A 243 11.12 14.88 13.16
C GLU A 243 10.88 13.76 12.16
N VAL A 244 9.74 13.05 12.26
CA VAL A 244 9.36 12.06 11.26
C VAL A 244 9.05 12.74 9.93
N TRP A 245 8.29 13.84 9.94
CA TRP A 245 8.00 14.61 8.73
C TRP A 245 9.27 15.20 8.09
N GLU A 246 10.15 15.83 8.88
CA GLU A 246 11.44 16.33 8.43
C GLU A 246 12.32 15.23 7.81
N THR A 247 12.24 14.01 8.35
CA THR A 247 12.97 12.87 7.79
C THR A 247 12.43 12.47 6.43
N ILE A 248 11.10 12.44 6.26
CA ILE A 248 10.45 12.10 4.99
C ILE A 248 10.74 13.17 3.93
N THR A 249 10.70 14.45 4.31
CA THR A 249 11.01 15.56 3.39
C THR A 249 12.47 15.56 2.97
N ALA A 250 13.40 15.34 3.90
CA ALA A 250 14.83 15.22 3.60
C ALA A 250 15.11 14.04 2.64
N PHE A 251 14.44 12.90 2.85
CA PHE A 251 14.53 11.78 1.91
C PHE A 251 14.05 12.18 0.51
N ALA A 252 12.89 12.82 0.41
CA ALA A 252 12.33 13.22 -0.88
C ALA A 252 13.24 14.23 -1.61
N GLU A 253 13.78 15.22 -0.90
CA GLU A 253 14.72 16.21 -1.45
C GLU A 253 15.99 15.53 -1.99
N GLU A 254 16.59 14.62 -1.21
CA GLU A 254 17.79 13.90 -1.61
C GLU A 254 17.52 12.95 -2.78
N ALA A 255 16.38 12.22 -2.77
CA ALA A 255 15.97 11.33 -3.84
C ALA A 255 15.75 12.08 -5.17
N HIS A 256 15.14 13.26 -5.13
CA HIS A 256 14.98 14.10 -6.33
C HIS A 256 16.32 14.68 -6.81
N ALA A 257 17.18 15.13 -5.91
CA ALA A 257 18.46 15.72 -6.25
C ALA A 257 19.39 14.75 -7.01
N ASN A 258 19.30 13.44 -6.73
CA ASN A 258 20.12 12.41 -7.35
C ASN A 258 19.38 11.56 -8.43
N GLY A 259 18.11 11.85 -8.70
CA GLY A 259 17.29 11.14 -9.69
C GLY A 259 16.79 9.75 -9.23
N ALA A 260 17.01 9.39 -7.96
CA ALA A 260 16.57 8.10 -7.43
C ALA A 260 15.04 8.01 -7.33
N PHE A 261 14.36 9.15 -7.11
CA PHE A 261 12.90 9.21 -7.00
C PHE A 261 12.23 8.75 -8.30
N GLU A 262 12.62 9.33 -9.43
CA GLU A 262 12.08 9.00 -10.76
C GLU A 262 12.50 7.58 -11.17
N GLY A 263 13.74 7.20 -10.87
CA GLY A 263 14.25 5.86 -11.14
C GLY A 263 13.49 4.78 -10.38
N ALA A 264 13.22 4.98 -9.09
CA ALA A 264 12.45 4.04 -8.27
C ALA A 264 11.01 3.89 -8.78
N ARG A 265 10.33 4.99 -9.12
CA ARG A 265 8.97 4.96 -9.68
C ARG A 265 8.91 4.31 -11.06
N ALA A 266 9.89 4.53 -11.92
CA ALA A 266 9.98 3.85 -13.20
C ALA A 266 10.13 2.32 -13.01
N GLY A 267 10.98 1.89 -12.09
CA GLY A 267 11.13 0.48 -11.70
C GLY A 267 9.84 -0.12 -11.11
N GLN A 268 9.15 0.62 -10.23
CA GLN A 268 7.86 0.21 -9.66
C GLN A 268 6.79 0.03 -10.75
N ASN A 269 6.69 0.96 -11.71
CA ASN A 269 5.74 0.89 -12.81
C ASN A 269 6.04 -0.31 -13.72
N PHE A 270 7.31 -0.56 -14.02
CA PHE A 270 7.72 -1.72 -14.81
C PHE A 270 7.37 -3.04 -14.11
N SER A 271 7.72 -3.18 -12.83
CA SER A 271 7.40 -4.36 -12.03
C SER A 271 5.89 -4.57 -11.92
N TRP A 272 5.12 -3.49 -11.79
CA TRP A 272 3.67 -3.54 -11.77
C TRP A 272 3.10 -4.03 -13.10
N MET A 273 3.61 -3.53 -14.23
CA MET A 273 3.21 -4.02 -15.56
C MET A 273 3.46 -5.52 -15.69
N GLN A 274 4.63 -6.04 -15.26
CA GLN A 274 4.92 -7.47 -15.30
C GLN A 274 3.93 -8.29 -14.46
N GLN A 275 3.62 -7.84 -13.23
CA GLN A 275 2.63 -8.49 -12.38
C GLN A 275 1.23 -8.50 -13.01
N LEU A 276 0.83 -7.40 -13.68
CA LEU A 276 -0.43 -7.32 -14.41
C LEU A 276 -0.47 -8.31 -15.58
N VAL A 277 0.63 -8.46 -16.32
CA VAL A 277 0.73 -9.45 -17.40
C VAL A 277 0.52 -10.86 -16.86
N ASP A 278 1.19 -11.23 -15.77
CA ASP A 278 1.03 -12.54 -15.13
C ASP A 278 -0.41 -12.80 -14.68
N GLU A 279 -1.06 -11.79 -14.09
CA GLU A 279 -2.45 -11.88 -13.63
C GLU A 279 -3.44 -12.00 -14.79
N ILE A 280 -3.25 -11.20 -15.85
CA ILE A 280 -4.09 -11.26 -17.06
C ILE A 280 -3.94 -12.64 -17.72
N LEU A 281 -2.74 -13.16 -17.85
CA LEU A 281 -2.49 -14.48 -18.41
C LEU A 281 -3.16 -15.58 -17.56
N ARG A 282 -3.00 -15.53 -16.24
CA ARG A 282 -3.62 -16.48 -15.33
C ARG A 282 -5.15 -16.41 -15.38
N SER A 283 -5.70 -15.21 -15.39
CA SER A 283 -7.15 -14.98 -15.49
C SER A 283 -7.70 -15.47 -16.82
N SER A 284 -7.04 -15.15 -17.93
CA SER A 284 -7.40 -15.60 -19.27
C SER A 284 -7.40 -17.14 -19.37
N LEU A 285 -6.36 -17.76 -18.80
CA LEU A 285 -6.24 -19.22 -18.76
C LEU A 285 -7.38 -19.86 -17.96
N SER A 286 -7.64 -19.36 -16.75
CA SER A 286 -8.66 -19.91 -15.86
C SER A 286 -10.10 -19.65 -16.33
N SER A 287 -10.33 -18.62 -17.14
CA SER A 287 -11.64 -18.31 -17.70
C SER A 287 -11.93 -19.03 -19.05
N HIS A 288 -10.93 -19.69 -19.64
CA HIS A 288 -11.08 -20.36 -20.92
C HIS A 288 -12.03 -21.56 -20.80
N PRO A 289 -13.10 -21.70 -21.63
CA PRO A 289 -14.12 -22.74 -21.45
C PRO A 289 -13.57 -24.17 -21.49
N ALA A 290 -12.64 -24.47 -22.41
CA ALA A 290 -12.01 -25.78 -22.49
C ALA A 290 -11.18 -26.11 -21.23
N VAL A 291 -10.50 -25.11 -20.66
CA VAL A 291 -9.76 -25.27 -19.40
C VAL A 291 -10.71 -25.50 -18.25
N GLN A 292 -11.76 -24.68 -18.10
CA GLN A 292 -12.76 -24.84 -17.04
C GLN A 292 -13.43 -26.22 -17.07
N GLY A 293 -13.76 -26.72 -18.26
CA GLY A 293 -14.36 -28.03 -18.42
C GLY A 293 -13.44 -29.20 -18.04
N ALA A 294 -12.15 -29.08 -18.31
CA ALA A 294 -11.16 -30.14 -18.08
C ALA A 294 -10.50 -30.07 -16.69
N LEU A 295 -10.46 -28.88 -16.06
CA LEU A 295 -9.69 -28.62 -14.85
C LEU A 295 -10.00 -29.59 -13.69
N PRO A 296 -11.27 -29.94 -13.34
CA PRO A 296 -11.53 -30.86 -12.23
C PRO A 296 -10.91 -32.25 -12.45
N ALA A 297 -11.00 -32.79 -13.67
CA ALA A 297 -10.44 -34.09 -13.99
C ALA A 297 -8.89 -34.09 -13.97
N ILE A 298 -8.26 -32.99 -14.42
CA ILE A 298 -6.80 -32.81 -14.39
C ILE A 298 -6.33 -32.72 -12.94
N GLU A 299 -7.01 -31.94 -12.09
CA GLU A 299 -6.67 -31.82 -10.66
C GLU A 299 -6.79 -33.17 -9.94
N ASP A 300 -7.84 -33.95 -10.21
CA ASP A 300 -8.02 -35.27 -9.60
C ASP A 300 -6.94 -36.27 -10.06
N ALA A 301 -6.55 -36.23 -11.32
CA ALA A 301 -5.44 -37.04 -11.84
C ALA A 301 -4.11 -36.70 -11.18
N VAL A 302 -3.84 -35.41 -10.91
CA VAL A 302 -2.64 -34.98 -10.16
C VAL A 302 -2.71 -35.41 -8.69
N ARG A 303 -3.83 -35.19 -8.01
CA ARG A 303 -4.04 -35.57 -6.60
C ARG A 303 -3.92 -37.08 -6.38
N SER A 304 -4.37 -37.88 -7.33
CA SER A 304 -4.29 -39.33 -7.31
C SER A 304 -2.98 -39.90 -7.86
N ALA A 305 -1.99 -39.05 -8.15
CA ALA A 305 -0.70 -39.41 -8.75
C ALA A 305 -0.79 -40.17 -10.09
N GLN A 306 -1.89 -40.01 -10.83
CA GLN A 306 -2.05 -40.58 -12.17
C GLN A 306 -1.42 -39.72 -13.26
N GLN A 307 -1.18 -38.44 -12.96
CA GLN A 307 -0.53 -37.49 -13.85
C GLN A 307 0.51 -36.64 -13.11
N THR A 308 1.63 -36.37 -13.75
CA THR A 308 2.63 -35.46 -13.16
C THR A 308 2.17 -34.01 -13.20
N PRO A 309 2.53 -33.16 -12.19
CA PRO A 309 2.17 -31.73 -12.22
C PRO A 309 2.62 -31.00 -13.50
N LEU A 310 3.78 -31.35 -14.05
CA LEU A 310 4.29 -30.73 -15.28
C LEU A 310 3.42 -31.10 -16.49
N ALA A 311 3.05 -32.39 -16.63
CA ALA A 311 2.18 -32.83 -17.73
C ALA A 311 0.79 -32.21 -17.64
N ALA A 312 0.23 -32.08 -16.42
CA ALA A 312 -1.04 -31.40 -16.17
C ALA A 312 -0.97 -29.92 -16.58
N ALA A 313 0.07 -29.20 -16.17
CA ALA A 313 0.27 -27.81 -16.55
C ALA A 313 0.39 -27.62 -18.07
N GLN A 314 1.14 -28.50 -18.75
CA GLN A 314 1.27 -28.49 -20.21
C GLN A 314 -0.09 -28.79 -20.91
N GLN A 315 -0.89 -29.68 -20.37
CA GLN A 315 -2.24 -29.98 -20.85
C GLN A 315 -3.17 -28.78 -20.72
N ILE A 316 -3.18 -28.08 -19.57
CA ILE A 316 -3.94 -26.85 -19.36
C ILE A 316 -3.55 -25.78 -20.39
N LEU A 317 -2.23 -25.59 -20.61
CA LEU A 317 -1.73 -24.64 -21.61
C LEU A 317 -2.11 -25.03 -23.04
N ALA A 318 -2.15 -26.32 -23.37
CA ALA A 318 -2.58 -26.78 -24.68
C ALA A 318 -4.07 -26.48 -24.92
N LEU A 319 -4.92 -26.78 -23.94
CA LEU A 319 -6.36 -26.49 -23.98
C LEU A 319 -6.68 -25.00 -24.17
N SER A 320 -5.86 -24.12 -23.61
CA SER A 320 -6.06 -22.66 -23.76
C SER A 320 -5.70 -22.10 -25.15
N ARG A 321 -5.07 -22.90 -26.01
CA ARG A 321 -4.72 -22.52 -27.38
C ARG A 321 -5.76 -22.97 -28.41
N GLU A 322 -6.76 -23.75 -27.99
CA GLU A 322 -7.85 -24.14 -28.86
C GLU A 322 -8.72 -22.91 -29.17
N PRO A 323 -9.13 -22.69 -30.42
CA PRO A 323 -10.04 -21.59 -30.76
C PRO A 323 -11.37 -21.76 -30.04
N LEU A 324 -11.94 -20.62 -29.60
CA LEU A 324 -13.25 -20.53 -28.95
C LEU A 324 -14.38 -20.93 -29.89
#